data_651edf14d71953f5ccc67eeccf3ca06b
#
_entry.id   651edf14d71953f5ccc67eeccf3ca06b
#
_cell.length_a   1.000
_cell.length_b   1.000
_cell.length_c   1.000
_cell.angle_alpha   90.00
_cell.angle_beta   90.00
_cell.angle_gamma   90.00
#
_symmetry.space_group_name_H-M   'P 1'
#
loop_
_entity.id
_entity.type
_entity.pdbx_description
1 polymer ?
#
loop_
_entity_poly.entity_id
_entity_poly.type
_entity_poly.pdbx_seq_one_letter_code
_entity_poly.pdbx_strand_id
1 'polypeptide(L)'
;MKVLIVDQDQTERKFLKDNLGDQDFEILMEKDGDSILKHFEDECPELIISDFSTPKGGIDLINNILKMEKELFPYVIFITEEHGEKFAIDSLGPIPGDFLPKPLKNEELNARVSIAERAIALQNRLRDSKDVQMDLAMYDSLTNVLNRQAVYERALGEMNRAKREHLQLCLAMVDMGNYGEISSVHDEETADQAIQYVARAIRANVRMYDLVGRWIGAKFFILLPGLPEEYAKAVINRIYNAVKSVRVKHINGDSIQIDLAVGYIWIDRDEAQPLYVLIEKANEALAIAEKRKGNRKLVVYEND
;
A
#
# COMPACT_ATOMS: atom_id res chain seq x y z
N MET A 1 -1.23 -18.96 14.09
CA MET A 1 -1.11 -19.52 12.73
C MET A 1 -2.35 -20.35 12.41
N LYS A 2 -2.93 -20.20 11.20
CA LYS A 2 -4.07 -21.02 10.75
C LYS A 2 -3.58 -22.26 10.03
N VAL A 3 -4.07 -23.43 10.45
CA VAL A 3 -3.68 -24.74 9.91
C VAL A 3 -4.92 -25.43 9.36
N LEU A 4 -4.88 -25.82 8.08
CA LEU A 4 -5.93 -26.62 7.45
C LEU A 4 -5.47 -28.08 7.31
N ILE A 5 -6.24 -28.99 7.88
CA ILE A 5 -6.04 -30.44 7.78
C ILE A 5 -7.05 -31.02 6.80
N VAL A 6 -6.55 -31.73 5.79
CA VAL A 6 -7.38 -32.36 4.75
C VAL A 6 -7.06 -33.84 4.66
N ASP A 7 -7.97 -34.69 5.10
CA ASP A 7 -7.80 -36.12 5.11
C ASP A 7 -9.17 -36.81 5.17
N GLN A 8 -9.36 -37.92 4.48
CA GLN A 8 -10.61 -38.70 4.55
C GLN A 8 -10.74 -39.50 5.85
N ASP A 9 -9.62 -39.96 6.42
CA ASP A 9 -9.61 -40.76 7.63
C ASP A 9 -9.85 -39.89 8.86
N GLN A 10 -10.92 -40.14 9.58
CA GLN A 10 -11.26 -39.42 10.80
C GLN A 10 -10.26 -39.67 11.91
N THR A 11 -9.61 -40.82 11.94
CA THR A 11 -8.62 -41.18 12.96
C THR A 11 -7.36 -40.40 12.76
N GLU A 12 -6.89 -40.26 11.51
CA GLU A 12 -5.72 -39.47 11.15
C GLU A 12 -5.97 -37.97 11.39
N ARG A 13 -7.14 -37.43 10.99
CA ARG A 13 -7.50 -36.05 11.31
C ARG A 13 -7.48 -35.77 12.81
N LYS A 14 -8.02 -36.72 13.61
CA LYS A 14 -8.01 -36.58 15.06
C LYS A 14 -6.58 -36.64 15.62
N PHE A 15 -5.75 -37.57 15.14
CA PHE A 15 -4.35 -37.67 15.52
C PHE A 15 -3.62 -36.33 15.25
N LEU A 16 -3.76 -35.77 14.07
CA LEU A 16 -3.14 -34.51 13.69
C LEU A 16 -3.62 -33.36 14.61
N LYS A 17 -4.92 -33.26 14.82
CA LYS A 17 -5.49 -32.25 15.71
C LYS A 17 -4.99 -32.36 17.14
N ASP A 18 -5.00 -33.56 17.70
CA ASP A 18 -4.64 -33.80 19.10
C ASP A 18 -3.14 -33.51 19.32
N ASN A 19 -2.28 -33.78 18.35
CA ASN A 19 -0.84 -33.53 18.43
C ASN A 19 -0.41 -32.11 18.06
N LEU A 20 -1.29 -31.32 17.40
CA LEU A 20 -1.08 -29.89 17.11
C LEU A 20 -1.77 -28.97 18.11
N GLY A 21 -2.72 -29.50 18.90
CA GLY A 21 -3.60 -28.72 19.77
C GLY A 21 -2.93 -28.06 20.98
N ASP A 22 -1.72 -28.46 21.34
CA ASP A 22 -0.94 -27.83 22.40
C ASP A 22 -0.19 -26.57 21.97
N GLN A 23 -0.31 -26.20 20.69
CA GLN A 23 0.27 -25.00 20.11
C GLN A 23 -0.83 -23.98 19.82
N ASP A 24 -0.51 -22.70 19.76
CA ASP A 24 -1.46 -21.59 19.45
C ASP A 24 -1.89 -21.62 17.96
N PHE A 25 -2.47 -22.74 17.52
CA PHE A 25 -2.94 -22.94 16.15
C PHE A 25 -4.48 -22.90 16.08
N GLU A 26 -4.99 -22.16 15.12
CA GLU A 26 -6.39 -22.23 14.71
C GLU A 26 -6.52 -23.35 13.68
N ILE A 27 -7.10 -24.49 14.08
CA ILE A 27 -7.15 -25.72 13.27
C ILE A 27 -8.50 -25.86 12.60
N LEU A 28 -8.46 -25.89 11.27
CA LEU A 28 -9.59 -26.20 10.39
C LEU A 28 -9.45 -27.64 9.89
N MET A 29 -10.55 -28.38 9.75
CA MET A 29 -10.51 -29.77 9.32
C MET A 29 -11.53 -30.04 8.22
N GLU A 30 -11.05 -30.63 7.12
CA GLU A 30 -11.88 -31.02 5.99
C GLU A 30 -11.62 -32.48 5.60
N LYS A 31 -12.64 -33.06 4.94
CA LYS A 31 -12.60 -34.48 4.51
C LYS A 31 -12.01 -34.62 3.10
N ASP A 32 -12.12 -33.58 2.30
CA ASP A 32 -11.72 -33.56 0.89
C ASP A 32 -11.28 -32.16 0.47
N GLY A 33 -10.76 -32.04 -0.74
CA GLY A 33 -10.26 -30.78 -1.27
C GLY A 33 -11.32 -29.81 -1.80
N ASP A 34 -12.61 -30.18 -1.81
CA ASP A 34 -13.67 -29.29 -2.34
C ASP A 34 -13.88 -28.04 -1.47
N SER A 35 -13.75 -28.21 -0.16
CA SER A 35 -13.92 -27.12 0.82
C SER A 35 -12.72 -26.19 0.91
N ILE A 36 -11.57 -26.59 0.36
CA ILE A 36 -10.31 -25.84 0.48
C ILE A 36 -10.41 -24.44 -0.15
N LEU A 37 -11.02 -24.36 -1.35
CA LEU A 37 -11.19 -23.08 -2.04
C LEU A 37 -11.96 -22.07 -1.20
N LYS A 38 -13.01 -22.54 -0.52
CA LYS A 38 -13.81 -21.70 0.37
C LYS A 38 -13.01 -21.19 1.56
N HIS A 39 -12.22 -22.05 2.19
CA HIS A 39 -11.33 -21.63 3.29
C HIS A 39 -10.25 -20.66 2.84
N PHE A 40 -9.78 -20.77 1.60
CA PHE A 40 -8.81 -19.81 1.05
C PHE A 40 -9.40 -18.43 0.83
N GLU A 41 -10.67 -18.35 0.43
CA GLU A 41 -11.35 -17.06 0.25
C GLU A 41 -11.62 -16.36 1.59
N ASP A 42 -12.09 -17.11 2.58
CA ASP A 42 -12.59 -16.58 3.84
C ASP A 42 -11.48 -16.50 4.94
N GLU A 43 -10.59 -17.48 5.01
CA GLU A 43 -9.74 -17.71 6.20
C GLU A 43 -8.23 -17.73 5.93
N CYS A 44 -7.79 -17.92 4.70
CA CYS A 44 -6.37 -17.90 4.27
C CYS A 44 -5.43 -18.73 5.18
N PRO A 45 -5.49 -20.08 5.17
CA PRO A 45 -4.59 -20.90 5.97
C PRO A 45 -3.13 -20.72 5.56
N GLU A 46 -2.22 -20.65 6.54
CA GLU A 46 -0.78 -20.49 6.32
C GLU A 46 -0.08 -21.84 6.16
N LEU A 47 -0.62 -22.87 6.81
CA LEU A 47 -0.14 -24.26 6.72
C LEU A 47 -1.28 -25.18 6.30
N ILE A 48 -1.01 -26.07 5.34
CA ILE A 48 -1.91 -27.12 4.92
C ILE A 48 -1.26 -28.47 5.17
N ILE A 49 -1.94 -29.36 5.85
CA ILE A 49 -1.53 -30.78 6.00
C ILE A 49 -2.57 -31.62 5.28
N SER A 50 -2.20 -32.23 4.18
CA SER A 50 -3.12 -32.96 3.31
C SER A 50 -2.65 -34.35 3.01
N ASP A 51 -3.51 -35.34 3.20
CA ASP A 51 -3.24 -36.69 2.64
C ASP A 51 -3.25 -36.60 1.11
N PHE A 52 -2.16 -37.07 0.51
CA PHE A 52 -1.94 -36.98 -0.93
C PHE A 52 -2.95 -37.81 -1.74
N SER A 53 -3.50 -38.87 -1.16
CA SER A 53 -4.49 -39.74 -1.80
C SER A 53 -5.94 -39.23 -1.64
N THR A 54 -6.15 -38.19 -0.82
CA THR A 54 -7.49 -37.64 -0.62
C THR A 54 -8.02 -37.01 -1.93
N PRO A 55 -9.27 -37.25 -2.34
CA PRO A 55 -9.86 -36.65 -3.52
C PRO A 55 -9.74 -35.14 -3.49
N LYS A 56 -9.20 -34.57 -4.57
CA LYS A 56 -8.90 -33.14 -4.72
C LYS A 56 -7.90 -32.60 -3.66
N GLY A 57 -7.23 -33.50 -2.91
CA GLY A 57 -6.21 -33.19 -1.93
C GLY A 57 -4.83 -33.02 -2.56
N GLY A 58 -4.26 -34.03 -3.20
CA GLY A 58 -2.89 -34.01 -3.72
C GLY A 58 -2.58 -32.97 -4.80
N ILE A 59 -2.41 -33.39 -6.06
CA ILE A 59 -2.08 -32.50 -7.20
C ILE A 59 -3.18 -31.50 -7.47
N ASP A 60 -4.44 -31.86 -7.30
CA ASP A 60 -5.58 -30.95 -7.52
C ASP A 60 -5.54 -29.77 -6.55
N LEU A 61 -5.15 -30.01 -5.30
CA LEU A 61 -4.93 -28.94 -4.31
C LEU A 61 -3.87 -27.96 -4.80
N ILE A 62 -2.72 -28.45 -5.24
CA ILE A 62 -1.64 -27.61 -5.76
C ILE A 62 -2.10 -26.78 -6.95
N ASN A 63 -2.78 -27.40 -7.92
CA ASN A 63 -3.32 -26.70 -9.08
C ASN A 63 -4.33 -25.62 -8.70
N ASN A 64 -5.12 -25.83 -7.65
CA ASN A 64 -6.07 -24.84 -7.15
C ASN A 64 -5.36 -23.68 -6.46
N ILE A 65 -4.36 -23.95 -5.64
CA ILE A 65 -3.54 -22.91 -4.99
C ILE A 65 -2.85 -22.03 -6.04
N LEU A 66 -2.26 -22.63 -7.06
CA LEU A 66 -1.56 -21.88 -8.13
C LEU A 66 -2.50 -20.98 -8.95
N LYS A 67 -3.77 -21.37 -9.13
CA LYS A 67 -4.77 -20.55 -9.83
C LYS A 67 -5.22 -19.29 -9.07
N MET A 68 -4.96 -19.23 -7.77
CA MET A 68 -5.40 -18.10 -6.93
C MET A 68 -4.56 -16.83 -7.09
N GLU A 69 -3.46 -16.85 -7.86
CA GLU A 69 -2.58 -15.70 -8.13
C GLU A 69 -2.20 -14.89 -6.87
N LYS A 70 -2.04 -15.58 -5.73
CA LYS A 70 -1.64 -14.93 -4.47
C LYS A 70 -0.13 -14.70 -4.43
N GLU A 71 0.30 -13.60 -3.84
CA GLU A 71 1.75 -13.29 -3.64
C GLU A 71 2.46 -14.29 -2.74
N LEU A 72 1.73 -14.91 -1.80
CA LEU A 72 2.26 -15.92 -0.87
C LEU A 72 1.46 -17.20 -0.98
N PHE A 73 2.18 -18.29 -1.11
CA PHE A 73 1.62 -19.63 -1.03
C PHE A 73 1.65 -20.15 0.41
N PRO A 74 0.62 -20.92 0.83
CA PRO A 74 0.69 -21.65 2.09
C PRO A 74 1.84 -22.66 2.04
N TYR A 75 2.37 -23.01 3.20
CA TYR A 75 3.25 -24.17 3.30
C TYR A 75 2.42 -25.44 3.26
N VAL A 76 2.81 -26.44 2.46
CA VAL A 76 2.02 -27.68 2.29
C VAL A 76 2.84 -28.86 2.80
N ILE A 77 2.28 -29.65 3.72
CA ILE A 77 2.82 -30.94 4.15
C ILE A 77 1.91 -32.03 3.60
N PHE A 78 2.43 -32.84 2.68
CA PHE A 78 1.69 -34.00 2.20
C PHE A 78 1.92 -35.21 3.08
N ILE A 79 0.83 -35.86 3.50
CA ILE A 79 0.86 -37.20 4.09
C ILE A 79 0.89 -38.20 2.94
N THR A 80 1.89 -39.10 2.92
CA THR A 80 2.10 -40.04 1.84
C THR A 80 2.29 -41.47 2.35
N GLU A 81 1.91 -42.45 1.54
CA GLU A 81 2.36 -43.84 1.77
C GLU A 81 3.85 -43.95 1.60
N GLU A 82 4.47 -44.99 2.20
CA GLU A 82 5.87 -45.36 2.04
C GLU A 82 6.22 -45.44 0.54
N HIS A 83 7.17 -44.66 0.04
CA HIS A 83 7.59 -44.53 -1.37
C HIS A 83 6.80 -43.49 -2.23
N GLY A 84 5.82 -42.75 -1.68
CA GLY A 84 5.14 -41.65 -2.37
C GLY A 84 5.89 -40.32 -2.32
N GLU A 85 6.92 -40.20 -1.53
CA GLU A 85 7.63 -38.99 -1.14
C GLU A 85 8.12 -38.15 -2.32
N LYS A 86 8.84 -38.79 -3.25
CA LYS A 86 9.41 -38.09 -4.43
C LYS A 86 8.31 -37.46 -5.30
N PHE A 87 7.22 -38.21 -5.50
CA PHE A 87 6.13 -37.73 -6.33
C PHE A 87 5.36 -36.59 -5.66
N ALA A 88 5.20 -36.64 -4.33
CA ALA A 88 4.58 -35.57 -3.57
C ALA A 88 5.41 -34.28 -3.63
N ILE A 89 6.74 -34.39 -3.45
CA ILE A 89 7.66 -33.22 -3.54
C ILE A 89 7.69 -32.65 -4.95
N ASP A 90 7.82 -33.50 -5.98
CA ASP A 90 7.85 -33.05 -7.38
C ASP A 90 6.54 -32.34 -7.78
N SER A 91 5.41 -32.67 -7.13
CA SER A 91 4.11 -32.08 -7.39
C SER A 91 3.93 -30.67 -6.79
N LEU A 92 4.71 -30.29 -5.77
CA LEU A 92 4.63 -28.98 -5.13
C LEU A 92 5.01 -27.82 -6.06
N GLY A 93 5.92 -28.05 -7.01
CA GLY A 93 6.39 -27.00 -7.91
C GLY A 93 6.95 -25.78 -7.15
N PRO A 94 6.38 -24.58 -7.34
CA PRO A 94 6.85 -23.36 -6.64
C PRO A 94 6.29 -23.22 -5.21
N ILE A 95 5.37 -24.11 -4.78
CA ILE A 95 4.76 -24.04 -3.47
C ILE A 95 5.72 -24.60 -2.43
N PRO A 96 6.01 -23.87 -1.34
CA PRO A 96 6.87 -24.40 -0.29
C PRO A 96 6.17 -25.56 0.44
N GLY A 97 6.88 -26.61 0.68
CA GLY A 97 6.28 -27.77 1.36
C GLY A 97 7.23 -28.90 1.65
N ASP A 98 6.67 -29.94 2.25
CA ASP A 98 7.35 -31.13 2.70
C ASP A 98 6.40 -32.34 2.66
N PHE A 99 6.85 -33.47 3.11
CA PHE A 99 6.03 -34.68 3.23
C PHE A 99 6.16 -35.33 4.60
N LEU A 100 5.15 -36.12 4.97
CA LEU A 100 5.07 -36.90 6.19
C LEU A 100 4.64 -38.33 5.84
N PRO A 101 5.53 -39.34 5.95
CA PRO A 101 5.19 -40.71 5.58
C PRO A 101 4.29 -41.39 6.63
N LYS A 102 3.42 -42.27 6.18
CA LYS A 102 2.69 -43.19 7.05
C LYS A 102 3.54 -44.37 7.52
N PRO A 103 3.36 -44.86 8.76
CA PRO A 103 2.39 -44.45 9.76
C PRO A 103 2.81 -43.16 10.45
N LEU A 104 1.84 -42.28 10.74
CA LEU A 104 2.07 -40.96 11.35
C LEU A 104 2.73 -41.09 12.73
N LYS A 105 3.82 -40.38 12.95
CA LYS A 105 4.52 -40.30 14.22
C LYS A 105 4.56 -38.87 14.74
N ASN A 106 4.26 -38.70 16.03
CA ASN A 106 4.22 -37.37 16.64
C ASN A 106 5.54 -36.60 16.53
N GLU A 107 6.68 -37.26 16.76
CA GLU A 107 8.01 -36.65 16.67
C GLU A 107 8.29 -36.09 15.27
N GLU A 108 7.91 -36.86 14.24
CA GLU A 108 8.12 -36.50 12.84
C GLU A 108 7.16 -35.36 12.42
N LEU A 109 5.89 -35.44 12.80
CA LEU A 109 4.90 -34.37 12.61
C LEU A 109 5.43 -33.04 13.20
N ASN A 110 5.84 -33.06 14.47
CA ASN A 110 6.32 -31.86 15.15
C ASN A 110 7.60 -31.29 14.49
N ALA A 111 8.51 -32.14 14.01
CA ALA A 111 9.68 -31.70 13.29
C ALA A 111 9.33 -30.99 11.98
N ARG A 112 8.39 -31.53 11.18
CA ARG A 112 7.93 -30.93 9.92
C ARG A 112 7.17 -29.64 10.16
N VAL A 113 6.30 -29.60 11.15
CA VAL A 113 5.56 -28.39 11.52
C VAL A 113 6.50 -27.28 11.98
N SER A 114 7.52 -27.60 12.78
CA SER A 114 8.54 -26.61 13.16
C SER A 114 9.35 -26.05 11.99
N ILE A 115 9.57 -26.85 10.93
CA ILE A 115 10.19 -26.39 9.70
C ILE A 115 9.22 -25.44 8.97
N ALA A 116 7.94 -25.83 8.86
CA ALA A 116 6.89 -25.03 8.24
C ALA A 116 6.75 -23.68 8.93
N GLU A 117 6.69 -23.64 10.26
CA GLU A 117 6.60 -22.39 11.04
C GLU A 117 7.75 -21.43 10.72
N ARG A 118 8.98 -21.95 10.67
CA ARG A 118 10.16 -21.14 10.33
C ARG A 118 10.10 -20.62 8.90
N ALA A 119 9.66 -21.44 7.95
CA ALA A 119 9.51 -21.04 6.56
C ALA A 119 8.43 -19.96 6.40
N ILE A 120 7.27 -20.13 7.03
CA ILE A 120 6.17 -19.17 7.05
C ILE A 120 6.61 -17.84 7.70
N ALA A 121 7.29 -17.90 8.84
CA ALA A 121 7.81 -16.71 9.50
C ALA A 121 8.81 -15.95 8.62
N LEU A 122 9.67 -16.66 7.87
CA LEU A 122 10.59 -16.03 6.93
C LEU A 122 9.87 -15.39 5.75
N GLN A 123 8.87 -16.06 5.19
CA GLN A 123 8.03 -15.49 4.11
C GLN A 123 7.32 -14.20 4.57
N ASN A 124 6.74 -14.20 5.76
CA ASN A 124 6.06 -13.03 6.33
C ASN A 124 7.05 -11.87 6.53
N ARG A 125 8.25 -12.13 7.07
CA ARG A 125 9.30 -11.10 7.20
C ARG A 125 9.75 -10.53 5.87
N LEU A 126 9.88 -11.36 4.83
CA LEU A 126 10.24 -10.89 3.49
C LEU A 126 9.15 -10.03 2.88
N ARG A 127 7.87 -10.37 3.09
CA ARG A 127 6.73 -9.55 2.67
C ARG A 127 6.74 -8.20 3.38
N ASP A 128 6.80 -8.21 4.71
CA ASP A 128 6.82 -6.98 5.51
C ASP A 128 8.00 -6.07 5.11
N SER A 129 9.17 -6.67 4.81
CA SER A 129 10.33 -5.93 4.31
C SER A 129 10.10 -5.33 2.92
N LYS A 130 9.41 -6.04 2.01
CA LYS A 130 9.03 -5.51 0.69
C LYS A 130 8.01 -4.39 0.80
N ASP A 131 7.00 -4.54 1.65
CA ASP A 131 5.96 -3.53 1.88
C ASP A 131 6.59 -2.25 2.46
N VAL A 132 7.50 -2.38 3.43
CA VAL A 132 8.28 -1.25 3.96
C VAL A 132 9.15 -0.61 2.88
N GLN A 133 9.81 -1.41 2.02
CA GLN A 133 10.60 -0.87 0.91
C GLN A 133 9.73 -0.17 -0.14
N MET A 134 8.56 -0.69 -0.46
CA MET A 134 7.59 -0.04 -1.35
C MET A 134 7.07 1.27 -0.75
N ASP A 135 6.73 1.29 0.52
CA ASP A 135 6.30 2.51 1.22
C ASP A 135 7.41 3.56 1.25
N LEU A 136 8.64 3.19 1.59
CA LEU A 136 9.82 4.07 1.52
C LEU A 136 10.12 4.54 0.09
N ALA A 137 9.83 3.71 -0.92
CA ALA A 137 10.00 4.07 -2.33
C ALA A 137 8.90 4.99 -2.87
N MET A 138 7.71 5.04 -2.25
CA MET A 138 6.55 5.77 -2.75
C MET A 138 6.20 7.01 -1.95
N TYR A 139 6.45 7.02 -0.64
CA TYR A 139 6.05 8.11 0.24
C TYR A 139 7.24 8.92 0.73
N ASP A 140 7.00 10.20 0.97
CA ASP A 140 7.96 11.08 1.64
C ASP A 140 7.96 10.77 3.15
N SER A 141 9.12 10.45 3.69
CA SER A 141 9.28 9.98 5.09
C SER A 141 8.86 11.01 6.15
N LEU A 142 8.92 12.30 5.83
CA LEU A 142 8.53 13.35 6.75
C LEU A 142 7.03 13.62 6.74
N THR A 143 6.42 13.68 5.56
CA THR A 143 5.06 14.18 5.37
C THR A 143 4.01 13.09 5.13
N ASN A 144 4.45 11.87 4.83
CA ASN A 144 3.60 10.72 4.49
C ASN A 144 2.62 10.98 3.32
N VAL A 145 2.95 11.91 2.42
CA VAL A 145 2.33 12.04 1.11
C VAL A 145 3.27 11.40 0.07
N LEU A 146 2.82 11.24 -1.17
CA LEU A 146 3.68 10.68 -2.21
C LEU A 146 4.99 11.49 -2.32
N ASN A 147 6.10 10.80 -2.52
CA ASN A 147 7.34 11.47 -2.87
C ASN A 147 7.30 11.98 -4.32
N ARG A 148 8.29 12.76 -4.72
CA ARG A 148 8.36 13.39 -6.04
C ARG A 148 8.23 12.40 -7.19
N GLN A 149 8.93 11.28 -7.11
CA GLN A 149 8.92 10.27 -8.17
C GLN A 149 7.55 9.61 -8.27
N ALA A 150 7.00 9.14 -7.15
CA ALA A 150 5.72 8.45 -7.13
C ALA A 150 4.56 9.36 -7.57
N VAL A 151 4.54 10.63 -7.15
CA VAL A 151 3.48 11.56 -7.59
C VAL A 151 3.58 11.86 -9.07
N TYR A 152 4.79 11.98 -9.63
CA TYR A 152 5.01 12.22 -11.05
C TYR A 152 4.53 11.03 -11.90
N GLU A 153 4.93 9.80 -11.55
CA GLU A 153 4.54 8.59 -12.26
C GLU A 153 3.02 8.36 -12.22
N ARG A 154 2.40 8.53 -11.04
CA ARG A 154 0.95 8.43 -10.91
C ARG A 154 0.22 9.54 -11.68
N ALA A 155 0.74 10.75 -11.69
CA ALA A 155 0.17 11.85 -12.46
C ALA A 155 0.20 11.57 -13.97
N LEU A 156 1.25 10.95 -14.50
CA LEU A 156 1.29 10.49 -15.90
C LEU A 156 0.18 9.46 -16.19
N GLY A 157 -0.05 8.53 -15.27
CA GLY A 157 -1.15 7.55 -15.38
C GLY A 157 -2.53 8.22 -15.40
N GLU A 158 -2.77 9.16 -14.49
CA GLU A 158 -4.02 9.92 -14.41
C GLU A 158 -4.25 10.82 -15.63
N MET A 159 -3.22 11.44 -16.17
CA MET A 159 -3.33 12.21 -17.42
C MET A 159 -3.71 11.32 -18.60
N ASN A 160 -3.11 10.13 -18.72
CA ASN A 160 -3.48 9.18 -19.75
C ASN A 160 -4.91 8.67 -19.59
N ARG A 161 -5.38 8.48 -18.35
CA ARG A 161 -6.77 8.14 -18.05
C ARG A 161 -7.71 9.29 -18.43
N ALA A 162 -7.41 10.51 -17.98
CA ALA A 162 -8.20 11.69 -18.28
C ALA A 162 -8.37 11.92 -19.79
N LYS A 163 -7.30 11.70 -20.57
CA LYS A 163 -7.36 11.79 -22.03
C LYS A 163 -8.31 10.75 -22.64
N ARG A 164 -8.28 9.49 -22.16
CA ARG A 164 -9.18 8.43 -22.66
C ARG A 164 -10.64 8.65 -22.28
N GLU A 165 -10.87 9.15 -21.06
CA GLU A 165 -12.20 9.33 -20.49
C GLU A 165 -12.74 10.76 -20.69
N HIS A 166 -12.03 11.62 -21.42
CA HIS A 166 -12.36 13.03 -21.65
C HIS A 166 -12.64 13.79 -20.34
N LEU A 167 -11.79 13.59 -19.34
CA LEU A 167 -11.88 14.25 -18.04
C LEU A 167 -11.05 15.52 -18.01
N GLN A 168 -11.55 16.49 -17.28
CA GLN A 168 -10.83 17.72 -16.93
C GLN A 168 -9.86 17.44 -15.77
N LEU A 169 -8.78 18.22 -15.68
CA LEU A 169 -7.78 18.11 -14.62
C LEU A 169 -7.47 19.49 -14.04
N CYS A 170 -7.14 19.54 -12.75
CA CYS A 170 -6.52 20.70 -12.16
C CYS A 170 -5.19 20.28 -11.52
N LEU A 171 -4.09 20.93 -11.91
CA LEU A 171 -2.77 20.76 -11.34
C LEU A 171 -2.41 21.99 -10.53
N ALA A 172 -1.97 21.79 -9.28
CA ALA A 172 -1.52 22.89 -8.44
C ALA A 172 -0.14 22.60 -7.84
N MET A 173 0.65 23.66 -7.77
CA MET A 173 1.89 23.72 -7.01
C MET A 173 1.68 24.61 -5.78
N VAL A 174 2.06 24.14 -4.63
CA VAL A 174 1.88 24.79 -3.34
C VAL A 174 3.25 24.96 -2.68
N ASP A 175 3.56 26.15 -2.18
CA ASP A 175 4.82 26.42 -1.46
C ASP A 175 4.55 27.03 -0.09
N MET A 176 5.27 26.51 0.91
CA MET A 176 5.36 27.11 2.23
C MET A 176 6.55 28.09 2.26
N GLY A 177 6.27 29.35 1.89
CA GLY A 177 7.29 30.36 1.65
C GLY A 177 8.17 30.72 2.86
N ASN A 178 7.70 30.47 4.07
CA ASN A 178 8.44 30.79 5.30
C ASN A 178 9.10 29.57 5.97
N TYR A 179 9.26 28.43 5.27
CA TYR A 179 9.93 27.24 5.83
C TYR A 179 11.37 27.55 6.30
N GLY A 180 12.17 28.19 5.44
CA GLY A 180 13.55 28.54 5.78
C GLY A 180 13.65 29.56 6.91
N GLU A 181 12.71 30.51 7.01
CA GLU A 181 12.62 31.44 8.13
C GLU A 181 12.32 30.71 9.44
N ILE A 182 11.36 29.82 9.45
CA ILE A 182 10.99 29.01 10.64
C ILE A 182 12.20 28.19 11.08
N SER A 183 12.87 27.50 10.17
CA SER A 183 14.06 26.69 10.48
C SER A 183 15.21 27.53 11.06
N SER A 184 15.42 28.74 10.54
CA SER A 184 16.53 29.60 10.98
C SER A 184 16.24 30.35 12.27
N VAL A 185 14.98 30.75 12.52
CA VAL A 185 14.57 31.54 13.70
C VAL A 185 14.26 30.68 14.90
N HIS A 186 13.68 29.50 14.67
CA HIS A 186 13.31 28.58 15.72
C HIS A 186 14.24 27.35 15.74
N ASP A 187 13.92 26.32 14.97
CA ASP A 187 14.74 25.11 14.76
C ASP A 187 14.19 24.29 13.58
N GLU A 188 14.96 23.30 13.16
CA GLU A 188 14.59 22.39 12.07
C GLU A 188 13.38 21.52 12.44
N GLU A 189 13.28 21.08 13.69
CA GLU A 189 12.17 20.26 14.17
C GLU A 189 10.85 21.01 14.08
N THR A 190 10.82 22.28 14.46
CA THR A 190 9.63 23.14 14.34
C THR A 190 9.24 23.37 12.88
N ALA A 191 10.22 23.54 11.98
CA ALA A 191 9.98 23.68 10.53
C ALA A 191 9.44 22.36 9.95
N ASP A 192 9.96 21.23 10.39
CA ASP A 192 9.48 19.90 9.98
C ASP A 192 8.05 19.60 10.48
N GLN A 193 7.74 19.99 11.71
CA GLN A 193 6.38 19.93 12.21
C GLN A 193 5.44 20.82 11.38
N ALA A 194 5.88 22.01 11.00
CA ALA A 194 5.10 22.92 10.16
C ALA A 194 4.74 22.29 8.80
N ILE A 195 5.73 21.69 8.11
CA ILE A 195 5.49 21.07 6.82
C ILE A 195 4.61 19.80 6.93
N GLN A 196 4.70 19.04 8.03
CA GLN A 196 3.80 17.94 8.32
C GLN A 196 2.35 18.41 8.49
N TYR A 197 2.13 19.53 9.19
CA TYR A 197 0.79 20.11 9.33
C TYR A 197 0.25 20.60 7.98
N VAL A 198 1.09 21.19 7.15
CA VAL A 198 0.70 21.59 5.77
C VAL A 198 0.27 20.37 4.97
N ALA A 199 1.06 19.31 4.96
CA ALA A 199 0.73 18.06 4.25
C ALA A 199 -0.61 17.47 4.72
N ARG A 200 -0.83 17.39 6.04
CA ARG A 200 -2.10 16.91 6.63
C ARG A 200 -3.28 17.79 6.24
N ALA A 201 -3.10 19.12 6.28
CA ALA A 201 -4.15 20.04 5.89
C ALA A 201 -4.51 19.92 4.40
N ILE A 202 -3.53 19.74 3.52
CA ILE A 202 -3.78 19.47 2.10
C ILE A 202 -4.54 18.15 1.96
N ARG A 203 -4.03 17.06 2.55
CA ARG A 203 -4.62 15.72 2.40
C ARG A 203 -6.05 15.62 2.94
N ALA A 204 -6.36 16.31 4.04
CA ALA A 204 -7.70 16.36 4.62
C ALA A 204 -8.72 17.12 3.74
N ASN A 205 -8.26 17.90 2.77
CA ASN A 205 -9.10 18.74 1.92
C ASN A 205 -9.17 18.29 0.46
N VAL A 206 -8.67 17.09 0.15
CA VAL A 206 -8.75 16.44 -1.16
C VAL A 206 -9.43 15.07 -1.02
N ARG A 207 -9.85 14.50 -2.15
CA ARG A 207 -10.46 13.17 -2.19
C ARG A 207 -9.39 12.08 -2.11
N MET A 208 -9.80 10.83 -1.85
CA MET A 208 -8.87 9.70 -1.74
C MET A 208 -8.10 9.45 -3.04
N TYR A 209 -8.71 9.65 -4.19
CA TYR A 209 -8.11 9.46 -5.51
C TYR A 209 -7.40 10.70 -6.08
N ASP A 210 -7.49 11.86 -5.40
CA ASP A 210 -6.68 13.02 -5.76
C ASP A 210 -5.21 12.75 -5.36
N LEU A 211 -4.28 13.18 -6.20
CA LEU A 211 -2.86 12.98 -5.95
C LEU A 211 -2.28 14.15 -5.16
N VAL A 212 -1.57 13.82 -4.11
CA VAL A 212 -0.81 14.80 -3.31
C VAL A 212 0.60 14.23 -3.10
N GLY A 213 1.61 15.01 -3.43
CA GLY A 213 3.01 14.62 -3.25
C GLY A 213 3.88 15.79 -2.80
N ARG A 214 4.95 15.47 -2.07
CA ARG A 214 6.01 16.43 -1.77
C ARG A 214 6.93 16.53 -2.98
N TRP A 215 7.07 17.75 -3.52
CA TRP A 215 7.78 17.96 -4.78
C TRP A 215 9.27 18.20 -4.56
N ILE A 216 9.60 19.22 -3.79
CA ILE A 216 10.97 19.56 -3.35
C ILE A 216 10.90 20.54 -2.16
N GLY A 217 11.72 20.33 -1.14
CA GLY A 217 11.76 21.19 0.04
C GLY A 217 10.38 21.31 0.72
N ALA A 218 9.82 22.51 0.74
CA ALA A 218 8.51 22.78 1.29
C ALA A 218 7.38 22.92 0.23
N LYS A 219 7.67 22.46 -1.02
CA LYS A 219 6.71 22.49 -2.13
C LYS A 219 5.93 21.18 -2.26
N PHE A 220 4.64 21.31 -2.54
CA PHE A 220 3.73 20.18 -2.78
C PHE A 220 3.14 20.26 -4.19
N PHE A 221 2.96 19.09 -4.77
CA PHE A 221 2.25 18.86 -6.01
C PHE A 221 0.86 18.30 -5.71
N ILE A 222 -0.17 18.82 -6.37
CA ILE A 222 -1.55 18.35 -6.25
C ILE A 222 -2.14 18.16 -7.64
N LEU A 223 -2.76 17.00 -7.89
CA LEU A 223 -3.53 16.76 -9.11
C LEU A 223 -4.95 16.33 -8.74
N LEU A 224 -5.94 17.04 -9.27
CA LEU A 224 -7.36 16.83 -9.04
C LEU A 224 -8.03 16.39 -10.35
N PRO A 225 -8.22 15.07 -10.56
CA PRO A 225 -8.86 14.58 -11.79
C PRO A 225 -10.38 14.68 -11.75
N GLY A 226 -10.98 14.89 -12.93
CA GLY A 226 -12.43 14.85 -13.13
C GLY A 226 -13.20 15.98 -12.46
N LEU A 227 -12.58 17.17 -12.28
CA LEU A 227 -13.24 18.32 -11.69
C LEU A 227 -13.47 19.44 -12.72
N PRO A 228 -14.72 19.91 -12.92
CA PRO A 228 -14.99 21.16 -13.58
C PRO A 228 -14.27 22.33 -12.91
N GLU A 229 -13.96 23.37 -13.69
CA GLU A 229 -13.13 24.50 -13.24
C GLU A 229 -13.62 25.13 -11.93
N GLU A 230 -14.91 25.37 -11.82
CA GLU A 230 -15.52 26.00 -10.64
C GLU A 230 -15.28 25.18 -9.36
N TYR A 231 -15.42 23.84 -9.47
CA TYR A 231 -15.17 22.93 -8.35
C TYR A 231 -13.69 22.79 -8.04
N ALA A 232 -12.81 22.76 -9.06
CA ALA A 232 -11.37 22.76 -8.86
C ALA A 232 -10.93 24.02 -8.09
N LYS A 233 -11.42 25.19 -8.51
CA LYS A 233 -11.18 26.47 -7.82
C LYS A 233 -11.67 26.46 -6.36
N ALA A 234 -12.84 25.85 -6.11
CA ALA A 234 -13.37 25.73 -4.75
C ALA A 234 -12.50 24.82 -3.87
N VAL A 235 -12.00 23.69 -4.41
CA VAL A 235 -11.08 22.78 -3.69
C VAL A 235 -9.76 23.48 -3.39
N ILE A 236 -9.15 24.16 -4.37
CA ILE A 236 -7.90 24.90 -4.17
C ILE A 236 -8.07 26.00 -3.11
N ASN A 237 -9.17 26.76 -3.15
CA ASN A 237 -9.46 27.76 -2.11
C ASN A 237 -9.62 27.12 -0.73
N ARG A 238 -10.28 25.97 -0.63
CA ARG A 238 -10.46 25.23 0.63
C ARG A 238 -9.10 24.79 1.20
N ILE A 239 -8.23 24.22 0.35
CA ILE A 239 -6.85 23.83 0.73
C ILE A 239 -6.10 25.06 1.23
N TYR A 240 -6.10 26.15 0.46
CA TYR A 240 -5.43 27.40 0.83
C TYR A 240 -5.88 27.90 2.21
N ASN A 241 -7.19 28.00 2.45
CA ASN A 241 -7.73 28.47 3.72
C ASN A 241 -7.43 27.50 4.87
N ALA A 242 -7.51 26.20 4.64
CA ALA A 242 -7.19 25.19 5.64
C ALA A 242 -5.73 25.29 6.09
N VAL A 243 -4.79 25.40 5.15
CA VAL A 243 -3.36 25.56 5.48
C VAL A 243 -3.09 26.91 6.17
N LYS A 244 -3.67 28.00 5.69
CA LYS A 244 -3.53 29.34 6.34
C LYS A 244 -4.10 29.37 7.76
N SER A 245 -5.02 28.50 8.11
CA SER A 245 -5.53 28.37 9.47
C SER A 245 -4.60 27.55 10.41
N VAL A 246 -3.63 26.83 9.86
CA VAL A 246 -2.65 26.07 10.65
C VAL A 246 -1.86 27.04 11.53
N ARG A 247 -1.67 26.65 12.78
CA ARG A 247 -0.81 27.32 13.74
C ARG A 247 0.14 26.29 14.33
N VAL A 248 1.41 26.51 14.12
CA VAL A 248 2.45 25.67 14.71
C VAL A 248 2.86 26.29 16.03
N LYS A 249 2.87 25.50 17.09
CA LYS A 249 3.30 25.98 18.41
C LYS A 249 4.77 25.59 18.61
N HIS A 250 5.61 26.58 18.78
CA HIS A 250 6.97 26.35 19.24
C HIS A 250 6.99 26.08 20.77
N ILE A 251 8.05 25.41 21.26
CA ILE A 251 8.21 25.05 22.68
C ILE A 251 8.16 26.25 23.61
N ASN A 252 8.55 27.43 23.12
CA ASN A 252 8.49 28.69 23.86
C ASN A 252 7.09 29.31 23.95
N GLY A 253 6.06 28.64 23.37
CA GLY A 253 4.67 29.11 23.35
C GLY A 253 4.31 30.02 22.18
N ASP A 254 5.27 30.37 21.33
CA ASP A 254 5.02 31.16 20.12
C ASP A 254 4.10 30.43 19.14
N SER A 255 3.20 31.19 18.50
CA SER A 255 2.29 30.67 17.48
C SER A 255 2.75 31.13 16.09
N ILE A 256 3.33 30.19 15.35
CA ILE A 256 3.87 30.44 14.01
C ILE A 256 2.77 30.28 12.97
N GLN A 257 2.61 31.28 12.13
CA GLN A 257 1.66 31.26 11.02
C GLN A 257 2.36 30.83 9.73
N ILE A 258 1.72 29.95 8.97
CA ILE A 258 2.22 29.48 7.67
C ILE A 258 2.03 30.56 6.62
N ASP A 259 3.08 30.92 5.90
CA ASP A 259 3.02 31.71 4.68
C ASP A 259 2.91 30.77 3.48
N LEU A 260 1.73 30.76 2.85
CA LEU A 260 1.40 29.82 1.77
C LEU A 260 1.22 30.57 0.47
N ALA A 261 1.84 30.08 -0.59
CA ALA A 261 1.57 30.45 -1.97
C ALA A 261 1.03 29.27 -2.77
N VAL A 262 0.12 29.50 -3.68
CA VAL A 262 -0.45 28.47 -4.55
C VAL A 262 -0.55 28.99 -5.98
N GLY A 263 0.08 28.27 -6.90
CA GLY A 263 -0.11 28.41 -8.35
C GLY A 263 -0.80 27.18 -8.91
N TYR A 264 -1.81 27.36 -9.73
CA TYR A 264 -2.52 26.24 -10.34
C TYR A 264 -2.94 26.52 -11.77
N ILE A 265 -3.10 25.44 -12.53
CA ILE A 265 -3.65 25.43 -13.89
C ILE A 265 -4.85 24.50 -13.93
N TRP A 266 -5.90 24.92 -14.61
CA TRP A 266 -6.98 24.05 -14.98
C TRP A 266 -6.83 23.65 -16.45
N ILE A 267 -7.04 22.36 -16.74
CA ILE A 267 -6.75 21.71 -18.02
C ILE A 267 -8.05 21.14 -18.55
N ASP A 268 -8.48 21.62 -19.71
CA ASP A 268 -9.68 21.10 -20.36
C ASP A 268 -9.41 19.71 -20.98
N ARG A 269 -10.48 18.96 -21.18
CA ARG A 269 -10.50 17.59 -21.70
C ARG A 269 -9.77 17.42 -23.03
N ASP A 270 -9.75 18.47 -23.86
CA ASP A 270 -9.16 18.43 -25.20
C ASP A 270 -7.73 19.01 -25.24
N GLU A 271 -7.20 19.46 -24.10
CA GLU A 271 -5.87 20.05 -24.00
C GLU A 271 -4.82 18.97 -23.71
N ALA A 272 -4.16 18.48 -24.76
CA ALA A 272 -3.11 17.45 -24.64
C ALA A 272 -1.72 18.09 -24.54
N GLN A 273 -1.31 18.48 -23.33
CA GLN A 273 0.05 18.94 -23.06
C GLN A 273 0.83 17.90 -22.23
N PRO A 274 2.16 17.79 -22.41
CA PRO A 274 2.99 16.94 -21.54
C PRO A 274 2.95 17.41 -20.09
N LEU A 275 3.02 16.48 -19.12
CA LEU A 275 2.96 16.79 -17.69
C LEU A 275 4.01 17.83 -17.26
N TYR A 276 5.23 17.76 -17.79
CA TYR A 276 6.28 18.70 -17.44
C TYR A 276 5.92 20.14 -17.82
N VAL A 277 5.26 20.37 -18.96
CA VAL A 277 4.77 21.69 -19.39
C VAL A 277 3.70 22.22 -18.42
N LEU A 278 2.77 21.36 -18.00
CA LEU A 278 1.74 21.75 -17.04
C LEU A 278 2.32 22.11 -15.67
N ILE A 279 3.35 21.38 -15.25
CA ILE A 279 4.10 21.70 -14.02
C ILE A 279 4.81 23.04 -14.14
N GLU A 280 5.44 23.35 -15.29
CA GLU A 280 6.06 24.65 -15.53
C GLU A 280 5.05 25.78 -15.45
N LYS A 281 3.90 25.66 -16.12
CA LYS A 281 2.82 26.65 -16.07
C LYS A 281 2.29 26.88 -14.64
N ALA A 282 2.09 25.81 -13.87
CA ALA A 282 1.69 25.91 -12.47
C ALA A 282 2.77 26.59 -11.59
N ASN A 283 4.06 26.34 -11.88
CA ASN A 283 5.16 27.00 -11.20
C ASN A 283 5.27 28.50 -11.58
N GLU A 284 4.99 28.89 -12.83
CA GLU A 284 4.91 30.28 -13.21
C GLU A 284 3.81 31.02 -12.44
N ALA A 285 2.62 30.43 -12.34
CA ALA A 285 1.54 30.95 -11.51
C ALA A 285 1.93 31.02 -10.02
N LEU A 286 2.67 30.01 -9.51
CA LEU A 286 3.20 29.99 -8.15
C LEU A 286 4.17 31.16 -7.94
N ALA A 287 5.11 31.38 -8.84
CA ALA A 287 6.08 32.49 -8.76
C ALA A 287 5.40 33.87 -8.74
N ILE A 288 4.29 34.01 -9.45
CA ILE A 288 3.45 35.22 -9.38
C ILE A 288 2.77 35.31 -8.00
N ALA A 289 2.26 34.21 -7.47
CA ALA A 289 1.62 34.17 -6.16
C ALA A 289 2.59 34.52 -5.02
N GLU A 290 3.83 34.03 -5.06
CA GLU A 290 4.89 34.31 -4.10
C GLU A 290 5.22 35.81 -4.01
N LYS A 291 5.20 36.53 -5.15
CA LYS A 291 5.49 37.97 -5.23
C LYS A 291 4.35 38.85 -4.74
N ARG A 292 3.13 38.31 -4.58
CA ARG A 292 1.99 39.11 -4.10
C ARG A 292 2.17 39.49 -2.63
N LYS A 293 2.06 40.80 -2.35
CA LYS A 293 2.01 41.32 -0.98
C LYS A 293 0.58 41.27 -0.48
N GLY A 294 0.34 40.65 0.68
CA GLY A 294 -0.99 40.59 1.30
C GLY A 294 -1.50 39.17 1.54
N ASN A 295 -2.77 39.06 1.95
CA ASN A 295 -3.32 37.85 2.52
C ASN A 295 -3.70 36.73 1.52
N ARG A 296 -3.66 36.99 0.20
CA ARG A 296 -4.11 36.00 -0.79
C ARG A 296 -3.04 35.75 -1.86
N LYS A 297 -2.17 34.78 -1.60
CA LYS A 297 -1.13 34.30 -2.52
C LYS A 297 -1.63 33.07 -3.31
N LEU A 298 -2.68 33.26 -4.09
CA LEU A 298 -3.28 32.21 -4.93
C LEU A 298 -3.46 32.76 -6.33
N VAL A 299 -2.91 32.07 -7.33
CA VAL A 299 -2.92 32.48 -8.74
C VAL A 299 -3.27 31.29 -9.63
N VAL A 300 -4.20 31.51 -10.57
CA VAL A 300 -4.46 30.60 -11.68
C VAL A 300 -3.54 30.98 -12.85
N TYR A 301 -3.01 30.00 -13.54
CA TYR A 301 -2.36 30.22 -14.84
C TYR A 301 -3.45 30.49 -15.88
N GLU A 302 -3.40 31.63 -16.52
CA GLU A 302 -4.27 31.97 -17.65
C GLU A 302 -3.50 31.67 -18.95
N ASN A 303 -4.05 30.86 -19.82
CA ASN A 303 -3.51 30.69 -21.17
C ASN A 303 -3.82 31.98 -21.94
N ASP A 304 -2.80 32.71 -22.38
CA ASP A 304 -2.92 33.86 -23.30
C ASP A 304 -3.44 33.41 -24.68
#